data_667c989ee3cd04ef0d778924571134e3
#
_entry.id   667c989ee3cd04ef0d778924571134e3
#
_cell.length_a   1.000
_cell.length_b   1.000
_cell.length_c   1.000
_cell.angle_alpha   90.00
_cell.angle_beta   90.00
_cell.angle_gamma   90.00
#
_symmetry.space_group_name_H-M   'P 1'
#
loop_
_entity.id
_entity.type
_entity.pdbx_description
1 polymer ?
#
loop_
_entity_poly.entity_id
_entity_poly.type
_entity_poly.pdbx_seq_one_letter_code
_entity_poly.pdbx_strand_id
1 'polypeptide(L)'
;ILADRVNDVLDQFAGEAAMTSPEDNDPLATPIEDEFRVATLSLAWDPSRAVVVIEAFDADIPEPGEDEEEATDVPEEFLESMASRQSVRVVLSPPQARSFVRRARALVSAGRPPCPFCGGPLDPTGHICPRSNGYKR
;
A
#
# COMPACT_ATOMS: atom_id res chain seq x y z
N ILE A 1 2.00 0.39 -6.75
CA ILE A 1 1.65 1.73 -6.21
C ILE A 1 2.10 1.86 -4.76
N LEU A 2 1.55 1.11 -3.75
CA LEU A 2 1.98 1.26 -2.34
C LEU A 2 3.47 1.00 -2.14
N ALA A 3 3.99 -0.11 -2.68
CA ALA A 3 5.40 -0.46 -2.58
C ALA A 3 6.31 0.61 -3.19
N ASP A 4 5.89 1.27 -4.26
CA ASP A 4 6.66 2.33 -4.90
C ASP A 4 6.68 3.60 -4.04
N ARG A 5 5.54 3.95 -3.44
CA ARG A 5 5.46 5.07 -2.50
C ARG A 5 6.29 4.85 -1.24
N VAL A 6 6.25 3.64 -0.67
CA VAL A 6 7.12 3.28 0.47
C VAL A 6 8.60 3.38 0.07
N ASN A 7 8.96 2.93 -1.12
CA ASN A 7 10.32 3.06 -1.63
C ASN A 7 10.74 4.52 -1.76
N ASP A 8 9.90 5.39 -2.33
CA ASP A 8 10.18 6.81 -2.48
C ASP A 8 10.43 7.49 -1.12
N VAL A 9 9.59 7.16 -0.11
CA VAL A 9 9.77 7.65 1.27
C VAL A 9 11.10 7.19 1.85
N LEU A 10 11.48 5.93 1.65
CA LEU A 10 12.76 5.41 2.13
C LEU A 10 13.95 6.09 1.45
N ASP A 11 13.89 6.30 0.15
CA ASP A 11 14.95 6.94 -0.61
C ASP A 11 15.11 8.42 -0.24
N GLN A 12 14.02 9.07 0.15
CA GLN A 12 14.02 10.48 0.54
C GLN A 12 14.46 10.70 1.98
N PHE A 13 14.06 9.85 2.92
CA PHE A 13 14.20 10.11 4.35
C PHE A 13 15.11 9.13 5.11
N ALA A 14 15.22 7.88 4.66
CA ALA A 14 15.90 6.85 5.43
C ALA A 14 17.40 6.70 5.11
N GLY A 15 17.85 7.15 3.95
CA GLY A 15 19.26 7.10 3.54
C GLY A 15 19.89 5.72 3.73
N GLU A 16 21.05 5.66 4.40
CA GLU A 16 21.80 4.43 4.64
C GLU A 16 21.05 3.41 5.51
N ALA A 17 20.13 3.85 6.37
CA ALA A 17 19.36 2.96 7.24
C ALA A 17 18.47 1.97 6.46
N ALA A 18 18.11 2.31 5.22
CA ALA A 18 17.32 1.46 4.34
C ALA A 18 18.17 0.60 3.38
N MET A 19 19.49 0.62 3.47
CA MET A 19 20.35 -0.16 2.58
C MET A 19 20.34 -1.66 2.90
N THR A 20 20.11 -2.02 4.15
CA THR A 20 19.95 -3.42 4.55
C THR A 20 18.49 -3.83 4.43
N SER A 21 18.26 -4.96 3.82
CA SER A 21 16.92 -5.50 3.60
C SER A 21 16.96 -7.00 3.90
N PRO A 22 16.49 -7.42 5.09
CA PRO A 22 16.38 -8.84 5.37
C PRO A 22 15.47 -9.52 4.35
N GLU A 23 15.80 -10.75 3.98
CA GLU A 23 14.94 -11.54 3.12
C GLU A 23 13.74 -12.03 3.91
N ASP A 24 12.56 -11.73 3.39
CA ASP A 24 11.29 -12.22 3.90
C ASP A 24 10.69 -13.14 2.83
N ASN A 25 10.94 -14.43 2.97
CA ASN A 25 10.44 -15.48 2.09
C ASN A 25 9.43 -16.39 2.81
N ASP A 26 9.05 -16.05 4.03
CA ASP A 26 8.09 -16.84 4.79
C ASP A 26 6.73 -16.86 4.08
N PRO A 27 6.02 -17.98 4.12
CA PRO A 27 4.66 -18.05 3.57
C PRO A 27 3.75 -17.07 4.31
N LEU A 28 2.73 -16.55 3.61
CA LEU A 28 1.70 -15.77 4.25
C LEU A 28 0.95 -16.62 5.28
N ALA A 29 0.60 -16.02 6.41
CA ALA A 29 -0.24 -16.69 7.40
C ALA A 29 -1.60 -17.08 6.78
N THR A 30 -2.01 -18.31 7.03
CA THR A 30 -3.29 -18.83 6.56
C THR A 30 -4.11 -19.37 7.75
N PRO A 31 -5.45 -19.34 7.71
CA PRO A 31 -6.29 -18.75 6.66
C PRO A 31 -6.20 -17.23 6.65
N ILE A 32 -6.38 -16.64 5.47
CA ILE A 32 -6.52 -15.19 5.31
C ILE A 32 -8.02 -14.92 5.32
N GLU A 33 -8.48 -14.38 6.43
CA GLU A 33 -9.84 -13.86 6.56
C GLU A 33 -9.78 -12.34 6.52
N ASP A 34 -10.67 -11.72 5.77
CA ASP A 34 -10.77 -10.27 5.70
C ASP A 34 -11.48 -9.76 6.97
N GLU A 35 -10.84 -8.84 7.68
CA GLU A 35 -11.43 -8.22 8.87
C GLU A 35 -12.26 -7.00 8.49
N PHE A 36 -11.81 -6.22 7.51
CA PHE A 36 -12.55 -5.09 6.96
C PHE A 36 -12.06 -4.71 5.57
N ARG A 37 -12.90 -3.96 4.86
CA ARG A 37 -12.54 -3.42 3.55
C ARG A 37 -11.85 -2.08 3.71
N VAL A 38 -10.64 -1.97 3.20
CA VAL A 38 -9.89 -0.71 3.22
C VAL A 38 -10.46 0.27 2.20
N ALA A 39 -10.90 1.44 2.67
CA ALA A 39 -11.30 2.58 1.85
C ALA A 39 -10.16 3.58 1.69
N THR A 40 -9.47 3.91 2.78
CA THR A 40 -8.35 4.87 2.78
C THR A 40 -7.08 4.23 3.28
N LEU A 41 -5.97 4.55 2.62
CA LEU A 41 -4.63 4.14 3.00
C LEU A 41 -3.75 5.38 3.18
N SER A 42 -3.16 5.54 4.36
CA SER A 42 -2.23 6.60 4.69
C SER A 42 -0.80 6.08 4.80
N LEU A 43 0.16 6.85 4.34
CA LEU A 43 1.59 6.57 4.42
C LEU A 43 2.31 7.80 4.96
N ALA A 44 3.07 7.64 6.03
CA ALA A 44 3.83 8.70 6.65
C ALA A 44 5.23 8.26 7.04
N TRP A 45 6.15 9.22 7.12
CA TRP A 45 7.45 9.08 7.73
C TRP A 45 7.45 9.75 9.11
N ASP A 46 7.84 9.03 10.15
CA ASP A 46 8.05 9.59 11.48
C ASP A 46 9.54 9.88 11.69
N PRO A 47 9.96 11.15 11.61
CA PRO A 47 11.37 11.51 11.72
C PRO A 47 11.93 11.33 13.15
N SER A 48 11.08 11.40 14.17
CA SER A 48 11.49 11.27 15.57
C SER A 48 11.88 9.84 15.90
N ARG A 49 11.25 8.86 15.27
CA ARG A 49 11.50 7.42 15.47
C ARG A 49 12.24 6.79 14.29
N ALA A 50 12.40 7.54 13.20
CA ALA A 50 12.96 7.07 11.93
C ALA A 50 12.26 5.79 11.42
N VAL A 51 10.93 5.84 11.31
CA VAL A 51 10.10 4.72 10.88
C VAL A 51 9.09 5.14 9.82
N VAL A 52 8.68 4.16 9.02
CA VAL A 52 7.54 4.27 8.10
C VAL A 52 6.28 3.84 8.82
N VAL A 53 5.23 4.64 8.74
CA VAL A 53 3.91 4.34 9.30
C VAL A 53 2.92 4.17 8.16
N ILE A 54 2.24 3.04 8.14
CA ILE A 54 1.17 2.74 7.19
C ILE A 54 -0.11 2.55 8.00
N GLU A 55 -1.16 3.28 7.65
CA GLU A 55 -2.46 3.16 8.28
C GLU A 55 -3.52 2.88 7.22
N ALA A 56 -4.36 1.90 7.50
CA ALA A 56 -5.49 1.55 6.65
C ALA A 56 -6.79 1.71 7.43
N PHE A 57 -7.79 2.29 6.80
CA PHE A 57 -9.08 2.62 7.40
C PHE A 57 -10.22 2.07 6.55
N ASP A 58 -11.32 1.69 7.20
CA ASP A 58 -12.54 1.18 6.57
C ASP A 58 -13.46 2.28 5.99
N ALA A 59 -13.11 3.55 6.22
CA ALA A 59 -13.87 4.69 5.76
C ALA A 59 -12.97 5.75 5.11
N ASP A 60 -13.58 6.60 4.30
CA ASP A 60 -12.90 7.77 3.75
C ASP A 60 -12.59 8.77 4.87
N ILE A 61 -11.33 9.15 4.96
CA ILE A 61 -10.90 10.21 5.86
C ILE A 61 -10.91 11.49 5.02
N PRO A 62 -11.66 12.52 5.42
CA PRO A 62 -11.57 13.84 4.78
C PRO A 62 -10.11 14.31 4.86
N GLU A 63 -9.55 14.72 3.72
CA GLU A 63 -8.28 15.43 3.77
C GLU A 63 -8.49 16.73 4.56
N PRO A 64 -7.59 17.09 5.49
CA PRO A 64 -7.65 18.38 6.14
C PRO A 64 -7.61 19.44 5.04
N GLY A 65 -8.68 20.21 4.92
CA GLY A 65 -8.75 21.31 3.97
C GLY A 65 -7.63 22.31 4.28
N GLU A 66 -7.00 22.85 3.25
CA GLU A 66 -5.90 23.84 3.38
C GLU A 66 -6.36 25.14 4.09
N ASP A 67 -7.64 25.27 4.42
CA ASP A 67 -8.29 26.44 5.01
C ASP A 67 -8.76 26.26 6.45
N GLU A 68 -8.44 25.16 7.15
CA GLU A 68 -8.84 24.97 8.55
C GLU A 68 -7.79 25.50 9.54
N GLU A 69 -7.62 26.83 9.53
CA GLU A 69 -7.20 27.54 10.74
C GLU A 69 -8.38 27.57 11.72
N GLU A 70 -8.23 26.91 12.86
CA GLU A 70 -9.08 26.97 14.05
C GLU A 70 -10.55 26.47 13.95
N ALA A 71 -10.76 25.20 13.67
CA ALA A 71 -12.00 24.55 14.08
C ALA A 71 -11.79 23.82 15.43
N THR A 72 -11.94 24.55 16.53
CA THR A 72 -11.91 24.01 17.91
C THR A 72 -13.21 23.30 18.30
N ASP A 73 -14.16 23.16 17.39
CA ASP A 73 -15.46 22.55 17.68
C ASP A 73 -15.76 21.43 16.66
N VAL A 74 -15.10 20.28 16.86
CA VAL A 74 -15.39 19.08 16.08
C VAL A 74 -16.74 18.54 16.56
N PRO A 75 -17.76 18.41 15.69
CA PRO A 75 -19.06 17.88 16.11
C PRO A 75 -18.92 16.52 16.78
N GLU A 76 -19.65 16.30 17.87
CA GLU A 76 -19.61 15.05 18.65
C GLU A 76 -19.96 13.82 17.78
N GLU A 77 -20.86 13.98 16.80
CA GLU A 77 -21.20 12.98 15.79
C GLU A 77 -19.99 12.57 14.94
N PHE A 78 -19.07 13.49 14.66
CA PHE A 78 -17.84 13.20 13.92
C PHE A 78 -16.87 12.38 14.77
N LEU A 79 -16.74 12.70 16.06
CA LEU A 79 -15.92 11.95 17.00
C LEU A 79 -16.45 10.53 17.22
N GLU A 80 -17.77 10.36 17.32
CA GLU A 80 -18.42 9.05 17.41
C GLU A 80 -18.23 8.24 16.12
N SER A 81 -18.35 8.88 14.97
CA SER A 81 -18.06 8.26 13.66
C SER A 81 -16.61 7.80 13.55
N MET A 82 -15.66 8.58 14.06
CA MET A 82 -14.25 8.18 14.08
C MET A 82 -13.97 7.05 15.08
N ALA A 83 -14.63 7.04 16.21
CA ALA A 83 -14.46 6.02 17.24
C ALA A 83 -14.98 4.64 16.82
N SER A 84 -15.94 4.57 15.90
CA SER A 84 -16.50 3.32 15.38
C SER A 84 -15.75 2.75 14.16
N ARG A 85 -14.73 3.45 13.65
CA ARG A 85 -13.98 3.02 12.46
C ARG A 85 -12.98 1.91 12.78
N GLN A 86 -12.95 0.93 11.90
CA GLN A 86 -11.90 -0.07 11.94
C GLN A 86 -10.64 0.47 11.25
N SER A 87 -9.51 0.27 11.90
CA SER A 87 -8.24 0.67 11.35
C SER A 87 -7.13 -0.30 11.73
N VAL A 88 -6.14 -0.40 10.87
CA VAL A 88 -4.89 -1.09 11.16
C VAL A 88 -3.73 -0.13 10.98
N ARG A 89 -2.81 -0.12 11.94
CA ARG A 89 -1.59 0.69 11.89
C ARG A 89 -0.38 -0.22 11.93
N VAL A 90 0.49 -0.07 10.93
CA VAL A 90 1.74 -0.80 10.81
C VAL A 90 2.90 0.17 10.90
N VAL A 91 3.87 -0.14 11.77
CA VAL A 91 5.08 0.66 11.94
C VAL A 91 6.27 -0.20 11.52
N LEU A 92 7.02 0.26 10.54
CA LEU A 92 8.14 -0.46 9.94
C LEU A 92 9.44 0.34 10.13
N SER A 93 10.48 -0.33 10.61
CA SER A 93 11.83 0.20 10.49
C SER A 93 12.25 0.27 9.01
N PRO A 94 13.24 1.11 8.64
CA PRO A 94 13.69 1.21 7.25
C PRO A 94 14.06 -0.14 6.61
N PRO A 95 14.79 -1.06 7.28
CA PRO A 95 15.06 -2.39 6.73
C PRO A 95 13.80 -3.24 6.50
N GLN A 96 12.84 -3.19 7.43
CA GLN A 96 11.56 -3.90 7.30
C GLN A 96 10.72 -3.33 6.15
N ALA A 97 10.67 -2.01 6.03
CA ALA A 97 9.96 -1.35 4.94
C ALA A 97 10.60 -1.68 3.58
N ARG A 98 11.93 -1.74 3.48
CA ARG A 98 12.63 -2.17 2.28
C ARG A 98 12.34 -3.64 1.94
N SER A 99 12.27 -4.51 2.94
CA SER A 99 11.89 -5.92 2.78
C SER A 99 10.47 -6.05 2.26
N PHE A 100 9.53 -5.30 2.82
CA PHE A 100 8.16 -5.21 2.32
C PHE A 100 8.08 -4.78 0.86
N VAL A 101 8.79 -3.72 0.46
CA VAL A 101 8.85 -3.25 -0.93
C VAL A 101 9.32 -4.36 -1.87
N ARG A 102 10.40 -5.03 -1.50
CA ARG A 102 10.96 -6.11 -2.33
C ARG A 102 9.97 -7.27 -2.48
N ARG A 103 9.37 -7.72 -1.37
CA ARG A 103 8.39 -8.80 -1.38
C ARG A 103 7.14 -8.43 -2.19
N ALA A 104 6.59 -7.25 -1.97
CA ALA A 104 5.42 -6.78 -2.70
C ALA A 104 5.66 -6.71 -4.21
N ARG A 105 6.81 -6.19 -4.64
CA ARG A 105 7.19 -6.17 -6.06
C ARG A 105 7.37 -7.56 -6.64
N ALA A 106 7.98 -8.47 -5.91
CA ALA A 106 8.15 -9.85 -6.34
C ALA A 106 6.80 -10.56 -6.52
N LEU A 107 5.86 -10.39 -5.58
CA LEU A 107 4.52 -10.95 -5.66
C LEU A 107 3.73 -10.38 -6.84
N VAL A 108 3.78 -9.07 -7.06
CA VAL A 108 3.11 -8.42 -8.19
C VAL A 108 3.67 -8.90 -9.53
N SER A 109 4.99 -9.08 -9.63
CA SER A 109 5.64 -9.57 -10.85
C SER A 109 5.39 -11.05 -11.09
N ALA A 110 5.26 -11.87 -10.03
CA ALA A 110 5.01 -13.31 -10.14
C ALA A 110 3.52 -13.63 -10.42
N GLY A 111 2.61 -12.74 -10.05
CA GLY A 111 1.18 -13.04 -10.03
C GLY A 111 0.47 -13.05 -11.39
N ARG A 112 1.10 -12.61 -12.48
CA ARG A 112 0.49 -12.57 -13.82
C ARG A 112 1.45 -13.12 -14.87
N PRO A 113 1.26 -14.37 -15.32
CA PRO A 113 2.07 -14.90 -16.41
C PRO A 113 1.90 -14.04 -17.67
N PRO A 114 2.96 -13.84 -18.45
CA PRO A 114 2.86 -13.07 -19.69
C PRO A 114 2.04 -13.84 -20.74
N CYS A 115 1.22 -13.08 -21.46
CA CYS A 115 0.49 -13.63 -22.60
C CYS A 115 1.47 -14.13 -23.68
N PRO A 116 1.36 -15.38 -24.16
CA PRO A 116 2.28 -15.93 -25.17
C PRO A 116 2.20 -15.20 -26.51
N PHE A 117 1.12 -14.45 -26.78
CA PHE A 117 0.94 -13.74 -28.03
C PHE A 117 1.37 -12.28 -28.00
N CYS A 118 1.09 -11.54 -26.94
CA CYS A 118 1.39 -10.11 -26.86
C CYS A 118 2.39 -9.75 -25.78
N GLY A 119 2.76 -10.69 -24.88
CA GLY A 119 3.66 -10.45 -23.76
C GLY A 119 3.05 -9.63 -22.61
N GLY A 120 1.84 -9.15 -22.75
CA GLY A 120 1.13 -8.42 -21.67
C GLY A 120 0.67 -9.37 -20.55
N PRO A 121 0.38 -8.83 -19.35
CA PRO A 121 -0.03 -9.66 -18.21
C PRO A 121 -1.39 -10.30 -18.47
N LEU A 122 -1.49 -11.60 -18.16
CA LEU A 122 -2.74 -12.36 -18.20
C LEU A 122 -3.51 -12.15 -16.88
N ASP A 123 -4.72 -11.65 -16.97
CA ASP A 123 -5.62 -11.59 -15.82
C ASP A 123 -6.34 -12.95 -15.62
N PRO A 124 -6.62 -13.36 -14.35
CA PRO A 124 -7.37 -14.58 -14.07
C PRO A 124 -8.79 -14.58 -14.67
N THR A 125 -9.37 -13.41 -14.88
CA THR A 125 -10.70 -13.21 -15.47
C THR A 125 -10.71 -13.15 -16.99
N GLY A 126 -9.54 -13.24 -17.61
CA GLY A 126 -9.36 -13.17 -19.04
C GLY A 126 -8.56 -11.94 -19.49
N HIS A 127 -7.99 -12.05 -20.67
CA HIS A 127 -7.16 -11.02 -21.28
C HIS A 127 -7.60 -10.80 -22.71
N ILE A 128 -7.96 -9.58 -23.05
CA ILE A 128 -8.24 -9.18 -24.43
C ILE A 128 -6.88 -8.96 -25.12
N CYS A 129 -6.42 -9.98 -25.82
CA CYS A 129 -5.13 -9.93 -26.50
C CYS A 129 -5.25 -9.13 -27.82
N PRO A 130 -4.52 -8.03 -27.99
CA PRO A 130 -4.55 -7.26 -29.25
C PRO A 130 -4.08 -8.07 -30.45
N ARG A 131 -3.18 -9.03 -30.22
CA ARG A 131 -2.66 -9.91 -31.30
C ARG A 131 -3.58 -11.08 -31.63
N SER A 132 -4.37 -11.55 -30.65
CA SER A 132 -5.32 -12.63 -30.86
C SER A 132 -6.65 -12.14 -31.46
N ASN A 133 -7.00 -10.88 -31.30
CA ASN A 133 -8.24 -10.28 -31.80
C ASN A 133 -8.16 -9.71 -33.23
N GLY A 134 -7.20 -10.17 -34.03
CA GLY A 134 -7.21 -9.87 -35.48
C GLY A 134 -6.77 -8.47 -35.88
N TYR A 135 -6.14 -7.70 -35.01
CA TYR A 135 -5.39 -6.52 -35.42
C TYR A 135 -4.11 -6.94 -36.14
N LYS A 136 -4.30 -7.35 -37.40
CA LYS A 136 -3.18 -7.40 -38.35
C LYS A 136 -2.86 -5.96 -38.76
N ARG A 137 -1.72 -5.51 -38.37
CA ARG A 137 -0.98 -4.53 -39.17
C ARG A 137 -0.08 -5.25 -40.14
#